data_21aeaa6f371e11496eaeedfbb1d04a39
#
_entry.id   21aeaa6f371e11496eaeedfbb1d04a39
#
_cell.length_a   1.000
_cell.length_b   1.000
_cell.length_c   1.000
_cell.angle_alpha   90.00
_cell.angle_beta   90.00
_cell.angle_gamma   90.00
#
_symmetry.space_group_name_H-M   'P 1'
#
loop_
_entity.id
_entity.type
_entity.pdbx_description
1 polymer ?
#
loop_
_entity_poly.entity_id
_entity_poly.type
_entity_poly.pdbx_seq_one_letter_code
_entity_poly.pdbx_strand_id
1 'polypeptide(L)'
;PFAQTQVVDAGDMAVNPFNINEAIESIEQDALDLTADGSSLLTIGGDHTIALPLLRAASKRAKEPVALLHFDAHLDTWDSYFGADYTHGTPFRRAVEEGILDTEGICHVGTRGPLYGKKDLEDDRRFGFGIVTSSDVFRQGVDEIIAKLRDRVGKRALYISVDIDVLDPAHAPGTGTPEAGGLT
;
A
#
# COMPACT_ATOMS: atom_id res chain seq x y z
N PRO A 1 11.37 -0.43 -24.10
CA PRO A 1 10.60 -0.96 -22.97
C PRO A 1 9.44 -1.84 -23.43
N PHE A 2 8.50 -1.33 -24.26
CA PHE A 2 7.33 -2.09 -24.74
C PHE A 2 7.66 -3.30 -25.62
N ALA A 3 8.85 -3.41 -26.19
CA ALA A 3 9.29 -4.60 -26.91
C ALA A 3 9.71 -5.75 -25.98
N GLN A 4 9.90 -5.46 -24.69
CA GLN A 4 10.34 -6.44 -23.68
C GLN A 4 9.27 -6.75 -22.64
N THR A 5 8.19 -5.96 -22.59
CA THR A 5 7.12 -6.11 -21.61
C THR A 5 5.77 -6.06 -22.34
N GLN A 6 4.99 -7.11 -22.23
CA GLN A 6 3.61 -7.11 -22.69
C GLN A 6 2.74 -6.46 -21.61
N VAL A 7 2.07 -5.38 -21.96
CA VAL A 7 1.11 -4.68 -21.09
C VAL A 7 -0.23 -4.68 -21.81
N VAL A 8 -1.26 -5.09 -21.11
CA VAL A 8 -2.64 -5.11 -21.58
C VAL A 8 -3.49 -4.28 -20.64
N ASP A 9 -4.31 -3.41 -21.19
CA ASP A 9 -5.36 -2.74 -20.45
C ASP A 9 -6.51 -3.72 -20.25
N ALA A 10 -6.77 -4.11 -19.00
CA ALA A 10 -7.83 -5.05 -18.62
C ALA A 10 -9.19 -4.35 -18.38
N GLY A 11 -9.23 -3.03 -18.49
CA GLY A 11 -10.42 -2.23 -18.21
C GLY A 11 -10.64 -1.97 -16.72
N ASP A 12 -11.84 -1.52 -16.38
CA ASP A 12 -12.22 -1.15 -15.03
C ASP A 12 -12.88 -2.33 -14.30
N MET A 13 -12.55 -2.47 -13.02
CA MET A 13 -13.26 -3.39 -12.13
C MET A 13 -14.63 -2.81 -11.76
N ALA A 14 -15.68 -3.60 -11.91
CA ALA A 14 -17.04 -3.18 -11.57
C ALA A 14 -17.26 -3.30 -10.06
N VAL A 15 -17.45 -2.18 -9.39
CA VAL A 15 -17.66 -2.12 -7.94
C VAL A 15 -18.99 -1.45 -7.58
N ASN A 16 -19.63 -1.90 -6.51
CA ASN A 16 -20.77 -1.22 -5.93
C ASN A 16 -20.30 -0.04 -5.05
N PRO A 17 -20.50 1.22 -5.45
CA PRO A 17 -20.00 2.37 -4.68
C PRO A 17 -20.77 2.62 -3.37
N PHE A 18 -21.86 1.90 -3.13
CA PHE A 18 -22.71 2.06 -1.94
C PHE A 18 -22.52 0.92 -0.92
N ASN A 19 -21.69 -0.09 -1.24
CA ASN A 19 -21.44 -1.21 -0.34
C ASN A 19 -19.97 -1.58 -0.35
N ILE A 20 -19.24 -1.12 0.67
CA ILE A 20 -17.79 -1.31 0.78
C ILE A 20 -17.40 -2.80 0.87
N ASN A 21 -18.20 -3.63 1.56
CA ASN A 21 -17.88 -5.05 1.68
C ASN A 21 -18.00 -5.76 0.33
N GLU A 22 -19.06 -5.49 -0.42
CA GLU A 22 -19.24 -6.02 -1.78
C GLU A 22 -18.14 -5.53 -2.72
N ALA A 23 -17.75 -4.24 -2.62
CA ALA A 23 -16.64 -3.70 -3.42
C ALA A 23 -15.31 -4.40 -3.13
N ILE A 24 -14.99 -4.64 -1.85
CA ILE A 24 -13.79 -5.37 -1.43
C ILE A 24 -13.81 -6.80 -1.98
N GLU A 25 -14.93 -7.51 -1.87
CA GLU A 25 -15.05 -8.88 -2.39
C GLU A 25 -14.91 -8.93 -3.92
N SER A 26 -15.55 -8.00 -4.63
CA SER A 26 -15.47 -7.92 -6.11
C SER A 26 -14.05 -7.63 -6.58
N ILE A 27 -13.35 -6.66 -5.99
CA ILE A 27 -11.96 -6.32 -6.37
C ILE A 27 -11.03 -7.50 -6.12
N GLU A 28 -11.18 -8.21 -5.00
CA GLU A 28 -10.38 -9.38 -4.69
C GLU A 28 -10.58 -10.48 -5.74
N GLN A 29 -11.83 -10.77 -6.11
CA GLN A 29 -12.14 -11.80 -7.09
C GLN A 29 -11.63 -11.42 -8.49
N ASP A 30 -11.88 -10.18 -8.94
CA ASP A 30 -11.38 -9.69 -10.23
C ASP A 30 -9.85 -9.75 -10.30
N ALA A 31 -9.15 -9.39 -9.22
CA ALA A 31 -7.70 -9.48 -9.17
C ALA A 31 -7.19 -10.92 -9.27
N LEU A 32 -7.87 -11.88 -8.66
CA LEU A 32 -7.55 -13.30 -8.77
C LEU A 32 -7.78 -13.81 -10.20
N ASP A 33 -8.90 -13.44 -10.81
CA ASP A 33 -9.26 -13.88 -12.16
C ASP A 33 -8.30 -13.30 -13.21
N LEU A 34 -7.99 -12.00 -13.13
CA LEU A 34 -7.06 -11.33 -14.04
C LEU A 34 -5.62 -11.84 -13.95
N THR A 35 -5.28 -12.50 -12.86
CA THR A 35 -3.93 -13.02 -12.62
C THR A 35 -3.85 -14.55 -12.60
N ALA A 36 -4.91 -15.22 -12.98
CA ALA A 36 -5.00 -16.69 -12.96
C ALA A 36 -3.99 -17.38 -13.90
N ASP A 37 -3.59 -16.72 -14.97
CA ASP A 37 -2.58 -17.18 -15.93
C ASP A 37 -1.12 -16.95 -15.47
N GLY A 38 -0.92 -16.35 -14.28
CA GLY A 38 0.40 -15.98 -13.76
C GLY A 38 0.84 -14.56 -14.09
N SER A 39 0.01 -13.78 -14.78
CA SER A 39 0.28 -12.36 -15.04
C SER A 39 0.44 -11.55 -13.76
N SER A 40 1.18 -10.45 -13.84
CA SER A 40 1.26 -9.44 -12.77
C SER A 40 0.22 -8.35 -13.00
N LEU A 41 -0.40 -7.88 -11.94
CA LEU A 41 -1.39 -6.81 -11.98
C LEU A 41 -0.74 -5.47 -11.59
N LEU A 42 -1.01 -4.44 -12.38
CA LEU A 42 -0.83 -3.04 -12.02
C LEU A 42 -2.21 -2.41 -11.90
N THR A 43 -2.62 -2.07 -10.70
CA THR A 43 -3.92 -1.43 -10.45
C THR A 43 -3.74 0.07 -10.30
N ILE A 44 -4.57 0.84 -11.00
CA ILE A 44 -4.69 2.28 -10.82
C ILE A 44 -6.06 2.51 -10.19
N GLY A 45 -6.09 3.02 -9.00
CA GLY A 45 -7.34 3.22 -8.28
C GLY A 45 -7.52 4.67 -7.89
N GLY A 46 -8.41 4.88 -7.26
CA GLY A 46 -9.39 5.35 -6.39
C GLY A 46 -8.88 5.45 -4.96
N ASP A 47 -9.78 5.27 -4.09
CA ASP A 47 -9.57 5.30 -2.64
C ASP A 47 -8.63 4.17 -2.18
N HIS A 48 -7.74 4.44 -1.21
CA HIS A 48 -6.70 3.49 -0.77
C HIS A 48 -7.24 2.21 -0.12
N THR A 49 -8.54 2.14 0.17
CA THR A 49 -9.21 0.90 0.60
C THR A 49 -8.96 -0.25 -0.37
N ILE A 50 -8.76 0.03 -1.67
CA ILE A 50 -8.47 -0.99 -2.69
C ILE A 50 -7.22 -1.82 -2.36
N ALA A 51 -6.29 -1.32 -1.57
CA ALA A 51 -5.08 -2.06 -1.19
C ALA A 51 -5.41 -3.36 -0.44
N LEU A 52 -6.45 -3.38 0.38
CA LEU A 52 -6.82 -4.57 1.16
C LEU A 52 -7.21 -5.77 0.28
N PRO A 53 -8.20 -5.67 -0.62
CA PRO A 53 -8.57 -6.79 -1.50
C PRO A 53 -7.44 -7.22 -2.43
N LEU A 54 -6.62 -6.28 -2.90
CA LEU A 54 -5.47 -6.59 -3.74
C LEU A 54 -4.37 -7.33 -2.96
N LEU A 55 -4.14 -6.98 -1.70
CA LEU A 55 -3.24 -7.71 -0.79
C LEU A 55 -3.76 -9.12 -0.50
N ARG A 56 -5.08 -9.29 -0.28
CA ARG A 56 -5.71 -10.61 -0.14
C ARG A 56 -5.44 -11.48 -1.38
N ALA A 57 -5.66 -10.94 -2.57
CA ALA A 57 -5.39 -11.64 -3.82
C ALA A 57 -3.90 -11.98 -3.97
N ALA A 58 -3.00 -11.04 -3.65
CA ALA A 58 -1.55 -11.25 -3.72
C ALA A 58 -1.08 -12.37 -2.78
N SER A 59 -1.54 -12.37 -1.51
CA SER A 59 -1.22 -13.39 -0.52
C SER A 59 -1.78 -14.77 -0.92
N LYS A 60 -3.01 -14.84 -1.41
CA LYS A 60 -3.60 -16.09 -1.93
C LYS A 60 -2.80 -16.67 -3.09
N ARG A 61 -2.34 -15.83 -4.01
CA ARG A 61 -1.50 -16.25 -5.15
C ARG A 61 -0.12 -16.72 -4.69
N ALA A 62 0.51 -16.00 -3.78
CA ALA A 62 1.80 -16.37 -3.22
C ALA A 62 1.70 -17.62 -2.34
N LYS A 63 0.51 -17.94 -1.80
CA LYS A 63 0.23 -18.98 -0.79
C LYS A 63 1.00 -18.77 0.52
N GLU A 64 1.33 -17.53 0.78
CA GLU A 64 2.05 -17.07 1.98
C GLU A 64 1.75 -15.58 2.22
N PRO A 65 1.99 -15.06 3.44
CA PRO A 65 1.97 -13.63 3.68
C PRO A 65 2.99 -12.90 2.81
N VAL A 66 2.64 -11.71 2.31
CA VAL A 66 3.49 -10.94 1.41
C VAL A 66 4.22 -9.81 2.14
N ALA A 67 5.40 -9.44 1.66
CA ALA A 67 6.03 -8.19 2.04
C ALA A 67 5.27 -7.01 1.45
N LEU A 68 5.35 -5.85 2.11
CA LEU A 68 4.72 -4.61 1.66
C LEU A 68 5.72 -3.46 1.65
N LEU A 69 5.86 -2.79 0.52
CA LEU A 69 6.41 -1.45 0.47
C LEU A 69 5.28 -0.47 0.21
N HIS A 70 4.98 0.34 1.21
CA HIS A 70 3.92 1.35 1.18
C HIS A 70 4.51 2.74 1.08
N PHE A 71 4.42 3.35 -0.10
CA PHE A 71 4.85 4.72 -0.37
C PHE A 71 3.67 5.65 -0.18
N ASP A 72 3.74 6.50 0.86
CA ASP A 72 2.62 7.33 1.29
C ASP A 72 3.09 8.41 2.25
N ALA A 73 2.40 9.53 2.30
CA ALA A 73 2.55 10.51 3.36
C ALA A 73 1.99 10.02 4.70
N HIS A 74 1.04 9.08 4.68
CA HIS A 74 0.26 8.57 5.81
C HIS A 74 0.66 7.15 6.22
N LEU A 75 0.06 6.63 7.27
CA LEU A 75 0.32 5.25 7.74
C LEU A 75 -0.74 4.26 7.23
N ASP A 76 -1.99 4.68 7.14
CA ASP A 76 -3.16 3.88 6.74
C ASP A 76 -3.34 2.59 7.55
N THR A 77 -2.97 2.69 8.84
CA THR A 77 -3.03 1.61 9.84
C THR A 77 -3.95 1.95 11.01
N TRP A 78 -4.86 2.90 10.84
CA TRP A 78 -5.86 3.21 11.86
C TRP A 78 -6.81 2.03 12.11
N ASP A 79 -7.29 1.95 13.34
CA ASP A 79 -8.26 0.91 13.72
C ASP A 79 -9.63 1.14 13.10
N SER A 80 -10.07 2.39 13.14
CA SER A 80 -11.29 2.83 12.47
C SER A 80 -11.15 4.30 12.05
N TYR A 81 -11.93 4.69 11.06
CA TYR A 81 -12.01 6.07 10.61
C TYR A 81 -13.48 6.46 10.48
N PHE A 82 -13.91 7.49 11.20
CA PHE A 82 -15.33 7.85 11.35
C PHE A 82 -16.25 6.69 11.77
N GLY A 83 -15.73 5.76 12.57
CA GLY A 83 -16.48 4.59 13.05
C GLY A 83 -16.62 3.45 12.03
N ALA A 84 -15.92 3.51 10.90
CA ALA A 84 -15.87 2.46 9.90
C ALA A 84 -14.51 1.74 9.92
N ASP A 85 -14.54 0.41 9.80
CA ASP A 85 -13.36 -0.46 9.83
C ASP A 85 -12.66 -0.54 8.46
N TYR A 86 -13.40 -0.32 7.37
CA TYR A 86 -12.92 -0.36 6.00
C TYR A 86 -12.99 1.03 5.38
N THR A 87 -11.85 1.71 5.31
CA THR A 87 -11.67 3.04 4.72
C THR A 87 -10.27 3.17 4.16
N HIS A 88 -9.98 4.28 3.45
CA HIS A 88 -8.64 4.58 2.95
C HIS A 88 -7.55 4.61 4.04
N GLY A 89 -7.88 4.95 5.29
CA GLY A 89 -6.91 5.03 6.39
C GLY A 89 -6.72 3.73 7.20
N THR A 90 -7.33 2.61 6.78
CA THR A 90 -7.35 1.38 7.59
C THR A 90 -6.85 0.10 6.89
N PRO A 91 -6.52 0.10 5.58
CA PRO A 91 -6.34 -1.13 4.82
C PRO A 91 -5.18 -1.99 5.33
N PHE A 92 -4.08 -1.37 5.72
CA PHE A 92 -2.90 -2.13 6.15
C PHE A 92 -3.04 -2.68 7.56
N ARG A 93 -3.83 -2.03 8.43
CA ARG A 93 -4.19 -2.62 9.71
C ARG A 93 -5.03 -3.88 9.51
N ARG A 94 -6.06 -3.82 8.68
CA ARG A 94 -6.87 -5.00 8.35
C ARG A 94 -6.00 -6.12 7.76
N ALA A 95 -5.07 -5.79 6.87
CA ALA A 95 -4.17 -6.76 6.28
C ALA A 95 -3.24 -7.43 7.30
N VAL A 96 -2.74 -6.70 8.31
CA VAL A 96 -1.98 -7.29 9.42
C VAL A 96 -2.85 -8.20 10.28
N GLU A 97 -4.05 -7.76 10.63
CA GLU A 97 -4.98 -8.54 11.46
C GLU A 97 -5.45 -9.83 10.78
N GLU A 98 -5.56 -9.82 9.45
CA GLU A 98 -5.87 -11.00 8.65
C GLU A 98 -4.66 -11.93 8.45
N GLY A 99 -3.46 -11.53 8.86
CA GLY A 99 -2.24 -12.33 8.72
C GLY A 99 -1.76 -12.51 7.29
N ILE A 100 -2.15 -11.60 6.38
CA ILE A 100 -1.75 -11.64 4.95
C ILE A 100 -0.47 -10.86 4.66
N LEU A 101 0.07 -10.14 5.65
CA LEU A 101 1.36 -9.45 5.57
C LEU A 101 2.44 -10.17 6.39
N ASP A 102 3.62 -10.32 5.79
CA ASP A 102 4.83 -10.76 6.52
C ASP A 102 5.40 -9.56 7.28
N THR A 103 5.22 -9.56 8.61
CA THR A 103 5.55 -8.45 9.50
C THR A 103 7.05 -8.10 9.55
N GLU A 104 7.93 -8.99 9.08
CA GLU A 104 9.36 -8.68 8.93
C GLU A 104 9.68 -7.97 7.61
N GLY A 105 8.79 -8.08 6.61
CA GLY A 105 8.96 -7.55 5.26
C GLY A 105 8.19 -6.26 4.96
N ILE A 106 7.53 -5.62 5.94
CA ILE A 106 6.66 -4.46 5.72
C ILE A 106 7.32 -3.13 6.08
N CYS A 107 7.13 -2.10 5.24
CA CYS A 107 7.72 -0.78 5.45
C CYS A 107 6.87 0.35 4.85
N HIS A 108 6.68 1.42 5.62
CA HIS A 108 6.20 2.71 5.13
C HIS A 108 7.38 3.56 4.66
N VAL A 109 7.19 4.27 3.55
CA VAL A 109 8.19 5.15 2.94
C VAL A 109 7.57 6.48 2.56
N GLY A 110 8.13 7.57 3.05
CA GLY A 110 7.65 8.92 2.75
C GLY A 110 6.74 9.52 3.82
N THR A 111 6.52 8.81 4.92
CA THR A 111 5.60 9.21 5.98
C THR A 111 5.97 10.56 6.57
N ARG A 112 4.98 11.45 6.67
CA ARG A 112 5.11 12.80 7.24
C ARG A 112 3.77 13.42 7.63
N GLY A 113 2.66 12.76 7.25
CA GLY A 113 1.31 13.22 7.53
C GLY A 113 0.99 13.31 9.03
N PRO A 114 -0.10 13.99 9.38
CA PRO A 114 -0.52 14.15 10.77
C PRO A 114 -0.91 12.81 11.39
N LEU A 115 -0.69 12.71 12.69
CA LEU A 115 -1.06 11.56 13.52
C LEU A 115 -2.08 12.01 14.56
N TYR A 116 -3.01 11.15 14.94
CA TYR A 116 -3.88 11.41 16.08
C TYR A 116 -3.10 11.43 17.40
N GLY A 117 -2.00 10.66 17.46
CA GLY A 117 -1.13 10.63 18.63
C GLY A 117 0.05 9.68 18.50
N LYS A 118 0.82 9.57 19.56
CA LYS A 118 1.99 8.67 19.62
C LYS A 118 1.61 7.20 19.44
N LYS A 119 0.38 6.85 19.79
CA LYS A 119 -0.15 5.49 19.68
C LYS A 119 -0.11 4.97 18.26
N ASP A 120 -0.31 5.82 17.25
CA ASP A 120 -0.30 5.40 15.85
C ASP A 120 1.05 4.79 15.47
N LEU A 121 2.15 5.47 15.82
CA LEU A 121 3.51 4.95 15.60
C LEU A 121 3.87 3.75 16.50
N GLU A 122 3.31 3.69 17.70
CA GLU A 122 3.51 2.55 18.61
C GLU A 122 2.81 1.30 18.08
N ASP A 123 1.60 1.45 17.56
CA ASP A 123 0.84 0.37 16.93
C ASP A 123 1.58 -0.14 15.69
N ASP A 124 2.07 0.73 14.80
CA ASP A 124 2.82 0.33 13.63
C ASP A 124 4.09 -0.46 13.96
N ARG A 125 4.85 0.00 14.94
CA ARG A 125 6.03 -0.74 15.41
C ARG A 125 5.66 -2.11 15.97
N ARG A 126 4.55 -2.19 16.70
CA ARG A 126 4.03 -3.47 17.23
C ARG A 126 3.59 -4.41 16.11
N PHE A 127 3.06 -3.88 15.01
CA PHE A 127 2.71 -4.64 13.81
C PHE A 127 3.94 -5.05 12.98
N GLY A 128 5.11 -4.50 13.29
CA GLY A 128 6.36 -4.82 12.60
C GLY A 128 6.71 -3.86 11.45
N PHE A 129 5.96 -2.78 11.25
CA PHE A 129 6.30 -1.81 10.21
C PHE A 129 7.65 -1.14 10.45
N GLY A 130 8.52 -1.17 9.44
CA GLY A 130 9.59 -0.20 9.29
C GLY A 130 9.00 1.15 8.85
N ILE A 131 9.57 2.23 9.35
CA ILE A 131 9.11 3.58 8.99
C ILE A 131 10.32 4.37 8.47
N VAL A 132 10.25 4.76 7.20
CA VAL A 132 11.20 5.64 6.53
C VAL A 132 10.47 6.93 6.20
N THR A 133 10.76 7.98 6.94
CA THR A 133 10.13 9.31 6.71
C THR A 133 10.68 9.97 5.45
N SER A 134 9.96 10.97 4.91
CA SER A 134 10.50 11.81 3.82
C SER A 134 11.84 12.43 4.22
N SER A 135 11.98 12.90 5.47
CA SER A 135 13.24 13.42 5.99
C SER A 135 14.37 12.39 6.00
N ASP A 136 14.06 11.11 6.21
CA ASP A 136 15.07 10.05 6.14
C ASP A 136 15.55 9.85 4.71
N VAL A 137 14.66 9.88 3.73
CA VAL A 137 15.02 9.79 2.31
C VAL A 137 15.94 10.94 1.91
N PHE A 138 15.60 12.17 2.28
CA PHE A 138 16.43 13.34 1.97
C PHE A 138 17.80 13.32 2.66
N ARG A 139 17.88 12.84 3.90
CA ARG A 139 19.13 12.81 4.67
C ARG A 139 20.07 11.68 4.29
N GLN A 140 19.53 10.51 3.98
CA GLN A 140 20.31 9.30 3.72
C GLN A 140 20.60 9.10 2.23
N GLY A 141 19.72 9.62 1.38
CA GLY A 141 19.77 9.43 -0.06
C GLY A 141 19.04 8.17 -0.53
N VAL A 142 18.59 8.21 -1.78
CA VAL A 142 17.75 7.18 -2.38
C VAL A 142 18.44 5.81 -2.40
N ASP A 143 19.73 5.76 -2.76
CA ASP A 143 20.46 4.50 -2.89
C ASP A 143 20.56 3.74 -1.56
N GLU A 144 20.80 4.45 -0.45
CA GLU A 144 20.86 3.84 0.87
C GLU A 144 19.48 3.33 1.32
N ILE A 145 18.43 4.10 1.05
CA ILE A 145 17.06 3.68 1.36
C ILE A 145 16.68 2.45 0.54
N ILE A 146 16.97 2.42 -0.76
CA ILE A 146 16.72 1.25 -1.62
C ILE A 146 17.45 0.01 -1.09
N ALA A 147 18.70 0.15 -0.66
CA ALA A 147 19.44 -0.97 -0.10
C ALA A 147 18.77 -1.53 1.16
N LYS A 148 18.34 -0.67 2.07
CA LYS A 148 17.61 -1.05 3.30
C LYS A 148 16.28 -1.74 2.99
N LEU A 149 15.51 -1.20 2.03
CA LEU A 149 14.23 -1.79 1.64
C LEU A 149 14.41 -3.16 0.99
N ARG A 150 15.43 -3.32 0.13
CA ARG A 150 15.77 -4.62 -0.49
C ARG A 150 16.17 -5.67 0.54
N ASP A 151 16.99 -5.28 1.52
CA ASP A 151 17.39 -6.17 2.61
C ASP A 151 16.17 -6.61 3.44
N ARG A 152 15.28 -5.66 3.78
CA ARG A 152 14.06 -5.92 4.52
C ARG A 152 13.09 -6.85 3.78
N VAL A 153 12.85 -6.61 2.50
CA VAL A 153 11.99 -7.45 1.66
C VAL A 153 12.61 -8.84 1.43
N GLY A 154 13.92 -8.89 1.21
CA GLY A 154 14.62 -10.14 0.96
C GLY A 154 14.09 -10.87 -0.28
N LYS A 155 13.69 -12.13 -0.09
CA LYS A 155 13.14 -13.00 -1.16
C LYS A 155 11.63 -13.19 -1.09
N ARG A 156 10.94 -12.44 -0.27
CA ARG A 156 9.50 -12.54 -0.06
C ARG A 156 8.74 -12.13 -1.33
N ALA A 157 7.57 -12.70 -1.52
CA ALA A 157 6.61 -12.13 -2.45
C ALA A 157 6.30 -10.68 -2.02
N LEU A 158 6.32 -9.75 -2.96
CA LEU A 158 6.26 -8.31 -2.66
C LEU A 158 5.00 -7.69 -3.27
N TYR A 159 4.25 -6.97 -2.46
CA TYR A 159 3.25 -6.01 -2.89
C TYR A 159 3.80 -4.58 -2.72
N ILE A 160 3.62 -3.75 -3.75
CA ILE A 160 3.99 -2.33 -3.69
C ILE A 160 2.71 -1.51 -3.80
N SER A 161 2.48 -0.65 -2.81
CA SER A 161 1.43 0.36 -2.81
C SER A 161 2.05 1.75 -2.91
N VAL A 162 1.48 2.58 -3.76
CA VAL A 162 1.94 3.96 -3.95
C VAL A 162 0.72 4.87 -3.89
N ASP A 163 0.59 5.62 -2.80
CA ASP A 163 -0.29 6.77 -2.78
C ASP A 163 0.42 7.97 -3.42
N ILE A 164 -0.31 8.68 -4.27
CA ILE A 164 0.26 9.81 -5.00
C ILE A 164 0.72 10.95 -4.07
N ASP A 165 0.15 11.03 -2.86
CA ASP A 165 0.51 12.03 -1.87
C ASP A 165 1.88 11.79 -1.19
N VAL A 166 2.53 10.66 -1.46
CA VAL A 166 3.95 10.48 -1.13
C VAL A 166 4.81 11.55 -1.77
N LEU A 167 4.40 12.03 -2.95
CA LEU A 167 5.04 13.15 -3.62
C LEU A 167 4.68 14.48 -2.98
N ASP A 168 5.59 15.43 -3.06
CA ASP A 168 5.31 16.80 -2.64
C ASP A 168 4.19 17.41 -3.49
N PRO A 169 3.26 18.21 -2.93
CA PRO A 169 2.20 18.87 -3.69
C PRO A 169 2.67 19.75 -4.83
N ALA A 170 3.93 20.19 -4.83
CA ALA A 170 4.53 20.89 -5.96
C ALA A 170 4.67 20.01 -7.22
N HIS A 171 4.72 18.68 -7.03
CA HIS A 171 4.84 17.70 -8.11
C HIS A 171 3.52 16.97 -8.38
N ALA A 172 2.73 16.72 -7.35
CA ALA A 172 1.46 16.00 -7.42
C ALA A 172 0.35 16.69 -6.60
N PRO A 173 -0.22 17.80 -7.08
CA PRO A 173 -1.23 18.58 -6.34
C PRO A 173 -2.62 17.93 -6.37
N GLY A 174 -2.86 16.94 -7.23
CA GLY A 174 -4.18 16.34 -7.48
C GLY A 174 -4.53 15.19 -6.55
N THR A 175 -4.33 15.36 -5.24
CA THR A 175 -4.74 14.40 -4.21
C THR A 175 -5.68 15.02 -3.18
N GLY A 176 -6.47 14.20 -2.49
CA GLY A 176 -7.39 14.64 -1.43
C GLY A 176 -6.68 14.98 -0.11
N THR A 177 -5.49 14.44 0.10
CA THR A 177 -4.73 14.50 1.37
C THR A 177 -3.28 14.95 1.15
N PRO A 178 -3.06 16.14 0.52
CA PRO A 178 -1.70 16.62 0.21
C PRO A 178 -0.93 16.98 1.47
N GLU A 179 0.32 16.53 1.57
CA GLU A 179 1.24 16.85 2.67
C GLU A 179 2.53 17.46 2.11
N ALA A 180 2.94 18.61 2.68
CA ALA A 180 4.16 19.28 2.25
C ALA A 180 5.43 18.53 2.72
N GLY A 181 6.54 18.69 2.00
CA GLY A 181 7.81 18.02 2.30
C GLY A 181 7.89 16.59 1.79
N GLY A 182 7.14 16.28 0.73
CA GLY A 182 7.10 14.98 0.06
C GLY A 182 8.28 14.70 -0.85
N LEU A 183 8.27 13.52 -1.46
CA LEU A 183 9.26 13.11 -2.45
C LEU A 183 9.08 13.90 -3.76
N THR A 184 10.10 13.93 -4.62
CA THR A 184 10.11 14.68 -5.88
C THR A 184 10.21 13.74 -7.08
#